data_22b9154987064bb557a59dd5f8f299e0
#
_entry.id   22b9154987064bb557a59dd5f8f299e0
#
_cell.length_a   1.000
_cell.length_b   1.000
_cell.length_c   1.000
_cell.angle_alpha   90.00
_cell.angle_beta   90.00
_cell.angle_gamma   90.00
#
_symmetry.space_group_name_H-M   'P 1'
#
loop_
_entity.id
_entity.type
_entity.pdbx_description
1 polymer ?
#
loop_
_entity_poly.entity_id
_entity_poly.type
_entity_poly.pdbx_seq_one_letter_code
_entity_poly.pdbx_strand_id
1 'polypeptide(L)'
;IENDAIIVNGNSGDFISGGHIPLTLKLDEKFVLDDNAIWKQFLDKHYSLWSTIRTKLNDKVVISELSKIIVERHGYKKESKFYLYSILESIEYMGRQSRLVANQQRAYDFSGLEWRLPLWSEDFLDFWEKVPPQYKIDQRLYKDVLMENNWGGVWKGVDVNNKTIRPYGLYVVRIILKILAAPFGRSIWH
;
A
#
# COMPACT_ATOMS: atom_id res chain seq x y z
N ILE A 1 -30.08 10.60 8.11
CA ILE A 1 -29.51 10.53 6.75
C ILE A 1 -30.71 10.43 5.83
N GLU A 2 -30.77 11.27 4.79
CA GLU A 2 -31.81 11.19 3.77
C GLU A 2 -31.73 9.81 3.09
N ASN A 3 -32.91 9.21 2.81
CA ASN A 3 -32.99 7.82 2.32
C ASN A 3 -32.38 7.60 0.91
N ASP A 4 -32.02 8.67 0.23
CA ASP A 4 -31.42 8.70 -1.11
C ASP A 4 -29.94 9.16 -1.11
N ALA A 5 -29.33 9.22 0.05
CA ALA A 5 -27.91 9.57 0.19
C ALA A 5 -27.02 8.45 -0.37
N ILE A 6 -26.05 8.83 -1.22
CA ILE A 6 -25.03 7.93 -1.76
C ILE A 6 -23.70 8.20 -1.08
N ILE A 7 -23.09 7.17 -0.53
CA ILE A 7 -21.74 7.24 0.05
C ILE A 7 -20.71 7.11 -1.06
N VAL A 8 -19.90 8.13 -1.28
CA VAL A 8 -18.77 8.07 -2.20
C VAL A 8 -17.49 7.92 -1.39
N ASN A 9 -16.79 6.78 -1.55
CA ASN A 9 -15.63 6.45 -0.77
C ASN A 9 -14.36 6.48 -1.64
N GLY A 10 -13.32 7.19 -1.17
CA GLY A 10 -12.02 7.32 -1.82
C GLY A 10 -11.02 6.20 -1.48
N ASN A 11 -11.47 5.09 -0.91
CA ASN A 11 -10.60 3.98 -0.55
C ASN A 11 -9.83 3.44 -1.77
N SER A 12 -8.65 2.88 -1.50
CA SER A 12 -7.72 2.30 -2.48
C SER A 12 -6.96 3.28 -3.37
N GLY A 13 -7.28 4.56 -3.37
CA GLY A 13 -6.57 5.55 -4.17
C GLY A 13 -5.08 5.65 -3.84
N ASP A 14 -4.73 5.56 -2.57
CA ASP A 14 -3.35 5.53 -2.09
C ASP A 14 -2.60 4.27 -2.55
N PHE A 15 -3.26 3.12 -2.54
CA PHE A 15 -2.69 1.86 -3.04
C PHE A 15 -2.43 1.95 -4.55
N ILE A 16 -3.45 2.26 -5.33
CA ILE A 16 -3.41 2.26 -6.80
C ILE A 16 -2.38 3.27 -7.32
N SER A 17 -2.29 4.44 -6.70
CA SER A 17 -1.32 5.47 -7.06
C SER A 17 0.11 5.21 -6.56
N GLY A 18 0.35 4.11 -5.84
CA GLY A 18 1.68 3.68 -5.40
C GLY A 18 2.08 4.08 -3.98
N GLY A 19 1.15 4.58 -3.16
CA GLY A 19 1.43 4.94 -1.76
C GLY A 19 1.82 3.75 -0.86
N HIS A 20 1.54 2.53 -1.29
CA HIS A 20 1.90 1.30 -0.60
C HIS A 20 3.24 0.71 -1.02
N ILE A 21 3.91 1.30 -1.99
CA ILE A 21 5.23 0.84 -2.44
C ILE A 21 6.25 1.19 -1.36
N PRO A 22 7.04 0.22 -0.90
CA PRO A 22 8.11 0.50 0.04
C PRO A 22 9.13 1.46 -0.57
N LEU A 23 9.51 2.49 0.18
CA LEU A 23 10.53 3.46 -0.27
C LEU A 23 11.90 2.82 -0.52
N THR A 24 12.15 1.64 0.06
CA THR A 24 13.34 0.82 -0.19
C THR A 24 13.38 0.25 -1.61
N LEU A 25 12.24 0.20 -2.29
CA LEU A 25 12.15 -0.09 -3.73
C LEU A 25 12.39 1.15 -4.60
N LYS A 26 12.72 2.30 -4.02
CA LYS A 26 13.27 3.42 -4.77
C LYS A 26 14.44 2.88 -5.56
N LEU A 27 14.29 2.98 -6.84
CA LEU A 27 15.12 2.43 -7.90
C LEU A 27 16.58 2.92 -7.84
N ASP A 28 17.24 2.68 -6.72
CA ASP A 28 18.68 2.68 -6.71
C ASP A 28 19.13 1.46 -7.53
N GLU A 29 19.78 1.70 -8.65
CA GLU A 29 20.23 0.66 -9.59
C GLU A 29 21.13 -0.38 -8.93
N LYS A 30 21.63 -0.09 -7.74
CA LYS A 30 22.50 -0.94 -6.91
C LYS A 30 21.76 -1.85 -5.95
N PHE A 31 20.44 -1.68 -5.76
CA PHE A 31 19.69 -2.48 -4.81
C PHE A 31 19.14 -3.73 -5.48
N VAL A 32 19.85 -4.83 -5.36
CA VAL A 32 19.35 -6.17 -5.68
C VAL A 32 18.50 -6.63 -4.50
N LEU A 33 17.19 -6.42 -4.58
CA LEU A 33 16.25 -7.09 -3.70
C LEU A 33 16.23 -8.57 -4.07
N ASP A 34 16.69 -9.42 -3.16
CA ASP A 34 16.42 -10.84 -3.28
C ASP A 34 14.95 -11.14 -2.90
N ASP A 35 14.46 -12.29 -3.36
CA ASP A 35 13.09 -12.74 -3.07
C ASP A 35 12.83 -12.75 -1.54
N ASN A 36 13.83 -13.02 -0.72
CA ASN A 36 13.70 -13.07 0.74
C ASN A 36 13.43 -11.69 1.34
N ALA A 37 14.04 -10.64 0.82
CA ALA A 37 13.82 -9.28 1.31
C ALA A 37 12.37 -8.83 1.04
N ILE A 38 11.78 -9.22 -0.08
CA ILE A 38 10.39 -8.92 -0.42
C ILE A 38 9.45 -9.64 0.53
N TRP A 39 9.65 -10.95 0.67
CA TRP A 39 8.81 -11.75 1.54
C TRP A 39 8.90 -11.27 2.98
N LYS A 40 10.09 -10.89 3.43
CA LYS A 40 10.26 -10.28 4.74
C LYS A 40 9.47 -8.99 4.87
N GLN A 41 9.56 -8.08 3.91
CA GLN A 41 8.80 -6.83 3.92
C GLN A 41 7.30 -7.07 3.92
N PHE A 42 6.83 -8.01 3.11
CA PHE A 42 5.43 -8.39 3.07
C PHE A 42 4.95 -8.91 4.42
N LEU A 43 5.64 -9.88 5.00
CA LEU A 43 5.30 -10.45 6.29
C LEU A 43 5.35 -9.41 7.41
N ASP A 44 6.34 -8.54 7.41
CA ASP A 44 6.46 -7.46 8.39
C ASP A 44 5.35 -6.42 8.26
N LYS A 45 4.85 -6.17 7.06
CA LYS A 45 3.74 -5.25 6.83
C LYS A 45 2.39 -5.83 7.25
N HIS A 46 2.11 -7.07 6.85
CA HIS A 46 0.78 -7.66 6.98
C HIS A 46 0.58 -8.49 8.25
N TYR A 47 1.66 -8.99 8.84
CA TYR A 47 1.62 -9.88 10.01
C TYR A 47 2.37 -9.34 11.22
N SER A 48 2.78 -8.08 11.25
CA SER A 48 3.55 -7.50 12.35
C SER A 48 2.82 -7.53 13.70
N LEU A 49 1.49 -7.43 13.68
CA LEU A 49 0.65 -7.49 14.89
C LEU A 49 0.37 -8.92 15.38
N TRP A 50 0.76 -9.91 14.61
CA TRP A 50 0.46 -11.32 14.85
C TRP A 50 1.73 -12.07 15.28
N SER A 51 2.50 -11.48 16.15
CA SER A 51 3.82 -12.01 16.56
C SER A 51 3.76 -13.45 17.05
N THR A 52 2.65 -13.86 17.71
CA THR A 52 2.45 -15.21 18.22
C THR A 52 2.34 -16.28 17.13
N ILE A 53 1.89 -15.90 15.92
CA ILE A 53 1.78 -16.83 14.79
C ILE A 53 2.95 -16.71 13.81
N ARG A 54 3.86 -15.74 14.00
CA ARG A 54 5.06 -15.53 13.21
C ARG A 54 6.14 -16.53 13.60
N THR A 55 6.03 -17.74 13.11
CA THR A 55 7.06 -18.79 13.25
C THR A 55 7.73 -19.03 11.90
N LYS A 56 8.95 -19.56 11.90
CA LYS A 56 9.66 -19.93 10.66
C LYS A 56 8.85 -20.89 9.79
N LEU A 57 8.05 -21.76 10.40
CA LEU A 57 7.19 -22.71 9.69
C LEU A 57 6.02 -21.99 9.02
N ASN A 58 5.29 -21.19 9.77
CA ASN A 58 4.15 -20.43 9.25
C ASN A 58 4.58 -19.43 8.16
N ASP A 59 5.68 -18.73 8.35
CA ASP A 59 6.24 -17.82 7.35
C ASP A 59 6.56 -18.57 6.04
N LYS A 60 7.17 -19.77 6.11
CA LYS A 60 7.41 -20.59 4.93
C LYS A 60 6.12 -21.03 4.22
N VAL A 61 5.09 -21.43 4.96
CA VAL A 61 3.81 -21.81 4.37
C VAL A 61 3.18 -20.63 3.64
N VAL A 62 3.11 -19.47 4.28
CA VAL A 62 2.55 -18.25 3.66
C VAL A 62 3.30 -17.87 2.40
N ILE A 63 4.64 -17.86 2.44
CA ILE A 63 5.48 -17.55 1.27
C ILE A 63 5.23 -18.56 0.15
N SER A 64 5.20 -19.85 0.47
CA SER A 64 4.99 -20.92 -0.51
C SER A 64 3.64 -20.77 -1.23
N GLU A 65 2.56 -20.56 -0.49
CA GLU A 65 1.23 -20.41 -1.08
C GLU A 65 1.09 -19.14 -1.92
N LEU A 66 1.62 -18.02 -1.44
CA LEU A 66 1.62 -16.77 -2.21
C LEU A 66 2.47 -16.88 -3.48
N SER A 67 3.64 -17.51 -3.39
CA SER A 67 4.52 -17.73 -4.55
C SER A 67 3.83 -18.59 -5.62
N LYS A 68 3.12 -19.63 -5.23
CA LYS A 68 2.33 -20.44 -6.19
C LYS A 68 1.29 -19.59 -6.90
N ILE A 69 0.49 -18.83 -6.15
CA ILE A 69 -0.56 -18.00 -6.72
C ILE A 69 0.03 -17.00 -7.72
N ILE A 70 1.16 -16.36 -7.39
CA ILE A 70 1.80 -15.37 -8.24
C ILE A 70 2.37 -16.01 -9.50
N VAL A 71 3.12 -17.11 -9.37
CA VAL A 71 3.75 -17.78 -10.50
C VAL A 71 2.69 -18.41 -11.41
N GLU A 72 1.72 -19.11 -10.85
CA GLU A 72 0.68 -19.82 -11.60
C GLU A 72 -0.26 -18.85 -12.34
N ARG A 73 -0.62 -17.74 -11.73
CA ARG A 73 -1.60 -16.80 -12.31
C ARG A 73 -0.98 -15.75 -13.22
N HIS A 74 0.23 -15.31 -12.94
CA HIS A 74 0.81 -14.14 -13.59
C HIS A 74 2.06 -14.44 -14.40
N GLY A 75 2.62 -15.65 -14.32
CA GLY A 75 3.76 -16.07 -15.15
C GLY A 75 4.97 -15.14 -15.04
N TYR A 76 5.20 -14.55 -13.88
CA TYR A 76 6.25 -13.55 -13.70
C TYR A 76 7.64 -14.10 -14.08
N LYS A 77 8.29 -13.41 -15.03
CA LYS A 77 9.68 -13.66 -15.36
C LYS A 77 10.58 -12.94 -14.34
N LYS A 78 11.44 -13.68 -13.67
CA LYS A 78 12.37 -13.16 -12.62
C LYS A 78 13.37 -12.10 -13.08
N GLU A 79 13.45 -11.83 -14.37
CA GLU A 79 14.52 -11.05 -14.98
C GLU A 79 14.34 -9.52 -14.93
N SER A 80 13.24 -9.01 -14.37
CA SER A 80 12.95 -7.59 -14.37
C SER A 80 12.94 -7.03 -12.96
N LYS A 81 13.62 -5.89 -12.75
CA LYS A 81 13.54 -5.11 -11.50
C LYS A 81 12.11 -4.66 -11.16
N PHE A 82 11.22 -4.64 -12.15
CA PHE A 82 9.79 -4.38 -11.98
C PHE A 82 9.02 -5.59 -11.45
N TYR A 83 9.61 -6.77 -11.51
CA TYR A 83 9.05 -8.01 -11.00
C TYR A 83 8.68 -7.92 -9.52
N LEU A 84 9.57 -7.37 -8.72
CA LEU A 84 9.40 -7.25 -7.28
C LEU A 84 8.28 -6.28 -6.91
N TYR A 85 8.21 -5.18 -7.64
CA TYR A 85 7.13 -4.22 -7.53
C TYR A 85 5.78 -4.87 -7.86
N SER A 86 5.71 -5.57 -8.98
CA SER A 86 4.49 -6.24 -9.45
C SER A 86 4.02 -7.33 -8.47
N ILE A 87 4.94 -8.07 -7.85
CA ILE A 87 4.60 -9.04 -6.81
C ILE A 87 3.94 -8.34 -5.62
N LEU A 88 4.55 -7.29 -5.09
CA LEU A 88 4.00 -6.57 -3.93
C LEU A 88 2.65 -5.94 -4.25
N GLU A 89 2.51 -5.34 -5.42
CA GLU A 89 1.24 -4.77 -5.89
C GLU A 89 0.16 -5.86 -6.03
N SER A 90 0.47 -6.98 -6.65
CA SER A 90 -0.47 -8.09 -6.83
C SER A 90 -0.92 -8.71 -5.50
N ILE A 91 0.00 -8.92 -4.57
CA ILE A 91 -0.34 -9.46 -3.25
C ILE A 91 -1.20 -8.48 -2.47
N GLU A 92 -0.87 -7.20 -2.49
CA GLU A 92 -1.66 -6.15 -1.84
C GLU A 92 -3.06 -6.06 -2.45
N TYR A 93 -3.15 -6.13 -3.79
CA TYR A 93 -4.42 -6.12 -4.51
C TYR A 93 -5.30 -7.33 -4.15
N MET A 94 -4.77 -8.54 -4.30
CA MET A 94 -5.52 -9.78 -4.05
C MET A 94 -5.85 -9.99 -2.56
N GLY A 95 -4.98 -9.53 -1.68
CA GLY A 95 -5.13 -9.68 -0.24
C GLY A 95 -5.94 -8.56 0.38
N ARG A 96 -5.24 -7.51 0.78
CA ARG A 96 -5.83 -6.44 1.58
C ARG A 96 -6.86 -5.62 0.81
N GLN A 97 -6.56 -5.22 -0.41
CA GLN A 97 -7.42 -4.28 -1.12
C GLN A 97 -8.75 -4.92 -1.53
N SER A 98 -8.73 -6.06 -2.22
CA SER A 98 -9.95 -6.72 -2.67
C SER A 98 -10.74 -7.36 -1.51
N ARG A 99 -10.06 -8.00 -0.56
CA ARG A 99 -10.73 -8.78 0.49
C ARG A 99 -11.13 -7.94 1.70
N LEU A 100 -10.37 -6.92 2.06
CA LEU A 100 -10.69 -6.05 3.20
C LEU A 100 -11.28 -4.72 2.73
N VAL A 101 -10.53 -3.93 1.96
CA VAL A 101 -10.92 -2.56 1.63
C VAL A 101 -12.17 -2.48 0.76
N ALA A 102 -12.25 -3.29 -0.30
CA ALA A 102 -13.45 -3.34 -1.13
C ALA A 102 -14.64 -3.98 -0.40
N ASN A 103 -14.42 -5.10 0.29
CA ASN A 103 -15.50 -5.81 0.99
C ASN A 103 -16.05 -5.04 2.20
N GLN A 104 -15.29 -4.20 2.86
CA GLN A 104 -15.81 -3.42 3.99
C GLN A 104 -16.92 -2.46 3.57
N GLN A 105 -17.04 -2.12 2.28
CA GLN A 105 -18.14 -1.29 1.75
C GLN A 105 -19.51 -1.94 1.97
N ARG A 106 -19.56 -3.26 2.10
CA ARG A 106 -20.80 -4.00 2.42
C ARG A 106 -21.43 -3.60 3.76
N ALA A 107 -20.69 -2.92 4.63
CA ALA A 107 -21.26 -2.31 5.83
C ALA A 107 -22.33 -1.25 5.49
N TYR A 108 -22.20 -0.57 4.34
CA TYR A 108 -23.19 0.37 3.86
C TYR A 108 -24.45 -0.35 3.36
N ASP A 109 -24.29 -1.50 2.66
CA ASP A 109 -25.42 -2.35 2.26
C ASP A 109 -26.24 -2.78 3.48
N PHE A 110 -25.54 -3.21 4.54
CA PHE A 110 -26.18 -3.59 5.80
C PHE A 110 -26.96 -2.43 6.46
N SER A 111 -26.48 -1.20 6.23
CA SER A 111 -27.13 0.02 6.75
C SER A 111 -28.19 0.58 5.82
N GLY A 112 -28.49 -0.10 4.70
CA GLY A 112 -29.46 0.35 3.69
C GLY A 112 -29.01 1.58 2.88
N LEU A 113 -27.70 1.84 2.80
CA LEU A 113 -27.12 2.97 2.10
C LEU A 113 -26.51 2.54 0.76
N GLU A 114 -26.78 3.28 -0.28
CA GLU A 114 -26.03 3.12 -1.53
C GLU A 114 -24.59 3.63 -1.38
N TRP A 115 -23.66 2.99 -2.07
CA TRP A 115 -22.26 3.40 -2.06
C TRP A 115 -21.62 3.30 -3.45
N ARG A 116 -20.56 4.08 -3.63
CA ARG A 116 -19.70 4.07 -4.83
C ARG A 116 -18.24 4.09 -4.42
N LEU A 117 -17.42 3.35 -5.16
CA LEU A 117 -15.98 3.25 -4.98
C LEU A 117 -15.31 3.62 -6.32
N PRO A 118 -15.29 4.91 -6.70
CA PRO A 118 -14.86 5.33 -8.04
C PRO A 118 -13.41 4.99 -8.35
N LEU A 119 -12.53 4.97 -7.33
CA LEU A 119 -11.13 4.62 -7.50
C LEU A 119 -10.91 3.09 -7.65
N TRP A 120 -11.99 2.31 -7.70
CA TRP A 120 -11.99 0.87 -7.96
C TRP A 120 -12.71 0.53 -9.26
N SER A 121 -12.99 1.53 -10.11
CA SER A 121 -13.55 1.29 -11.42
C SER A 121 -12.53 0.62 -12.35
N GLU A 122 -13.01 -0.18 -13.28
CA GLU A 122 -12.16 -0.90 -14.24
C GLU A 122 -11.26 0.05 -15.03
N ASP A 123 -11.82 1.11 -15.59
CA ASP A 123 -11.07 2.13 -16.33
C ASP A 123 -9.93 2.75 -15.51
N PHE A 124 -10.17 3.00 -14.23
CA PHE A 124 -9.16 3.58 -13.34
C PHE A 124 -8.06 2.58 -13.00
N LEU A 125 -8.42 1.33 -12.76
CA LEU A 125 -7.47 0.24 -12.53
C LEU A 125 -6.62 -0.01 -13.77
N ASP A 126 -7.23 -0.10 -14.94
CA ASP A 126 -6.57 -0.30 -16.23
C ASP A 126 -5.58 0.82 -16.58
N PHE A 127 -5.95 2.05 -16.28
CA PHE A 127 -5.02 3.18 -16.43
C PHE A 127 -3.79 2.99 -15.55
N TRP A 128 -3.99 2.76 -14.25
CA TRP A 128 -2.88 2.65 -13.30
C TRP A 128 -2.04 1.39 -13.48
N GLU A 129 -2.61 0.30 -13.97
CA GLU A 129 -1.85 -0.91 -14.34
C GLU A 129 -0.78 -0.59 -15.41
N LYS A 130 -1.11 0.26 -16.36
CA LYS A 130 -0.23 0.67 -17.45
C LYS A 130 0.80 1.73 -17.05
N VAL A 131 0.62 2.40 -15.90
CA VAL A 131 1.55 3.42 -15.43
C VAL A 131 2.86 2.78 -14.98
N PRO A 132 4.01 3.19 -15.57
CA PRO A 132 5.32 2.66 -15.17
C PRO A 132 5.61 2.91 -13.68
N PRO A 133 6.24 1.95 -12.98
CA PRO A 133 6.48 2.03 -11.54
C PRO A 133 7.20 3.29 -11.06
N GLN A 134 8.11 3.86 -11.85
CA GLN A 134 8.82 5.10 -11.49
C GLN A 134 7.90 6.31 -11.30
N TYR A 135 6.71 6.30 -11.89
CA TYR A 135 5.70 7.34 -11.72
C TYR A 135 4.73 7.03 -10.58
N LYS A 136 4.65 5.76 -10.17
CA LYS A 136 3.87 5.34 -9.00
C LYS A 136 4.64 5.51 -7.69
N ILE A 137 5.96 5.31 -7.68
CA ILE A 137 6.79 5.44 -6.47
C ILE A 137 6.59 6.80 -5.83
N ASP A 138 6.31 6.80 -4.53
CA ASP A 138 5.99 7.99 -3.74
C ASP A 138 4.77 8.76 -4.26
N GLN A 139 3.89 8.11 -5.00
CA GLN A 139 2.69 8.68 -5.64
C GLN A 139 3.03 9.87 -6.57
N ARG A 140 4.16 9.80 -7.24
CA ARG A 140 4.71 10.93 -8.00
C ARG A 140 3.71 11.48 -9.02
N LEU A 141 3.21 10.65 -9.94
CA LEU A 141 2.26 11.08 -10.96
C LEU A 141 1.01 11.72 -10.33
N TYR A 142 0.48 11.09 -9.29
CA TYR A 142 -0.69 11.61 -8.59
C TYR A 142 -0.43 13.00 -8.00
N LYS A 143 0.69 13.19 -7.32
CA LYS A 143 1.08 14.47 -6.74
C LYS A 143 1.32 15.53 -7.81
N ASP A 144 2.05 15.18 -8.87
CA ASP A 144 2.38 16.10 -9.96
C ASP A 144 1.08 16.60 -10.63
N VAL A 145 0.12 15.72 -10.92
CA VAL A 145 -1.18 16.08 -11.51
C VAL A 145 -1.99 16.99 -10.59
N LEU A 146 -2.04 16.73 -9.29
CA LEU A 146 -2.74 17.59 -8.33
C LEU A 146 -2.13 18.98 -8.26
N MET A 147 -0.80 19.06 -8.23
CA MET A 147 -0.07 20.34 -8.12
C MET A 147 -0.16 21.16 -9.41
N GLU A 148 -0.04 20.51 -10.56
CA GLU A 148 -0.08 21.15 -11.86
C GLU A 148 -1.47 21.72 -12.16
N ASN A 149 -2.52 20.91 -11.99
CA ASN A 149 -3.89 21.35 -12.28
C ASN A 149 -4.46 22.25 -11.18
N ASN A 150 -4.01 22.09 -9.96
CA ASN A 150 -4.44 22.92 -8.82
C ASN A 150 -5.96 23.17 -8.77
N TRP A 151 -6.75 22.13 -8.99
CA TRP A 151 -8.23 22.23 -9.02
C TRP A 151 -8.77 22.91 -7.76
N GLY A 152 -9.62 23.89 -7.96
CA GLY A 152 -10.17 24.69 -6.86
C GLY A 152 -9.15 25.60 -6.16
N GLY A 153 -7.91 25.69 -6.64
CA GLY A 153 -6.86 26.52 -6.04
C GLY A 153 -6.32 26.01 -4.70
N VAL A 154 -6.65 24.75 -4.32
CA VAL A 154 -6.37 24.22 -2.97
C VAL A 154 -5.10 23.39 -2.86
N TRP A 155 -4.50 22.98 -3.96
CA TRP A 155 -3.36 22.04 -3.96
C TRP A 155 -2.00 22.73 -3.95
N LYS A 156 -1.90 23.95 -4.47
CA LYS A 156 -0.64 24.68 -4.56
C LYS A 156 -0.13 25.05 -3.16
N GLY A 157 1.04 24.54 -2.82
CA GLY A 157 1.65 24.75 -1.50
C GLY A 157 1.17 23.79 -0.40
N VAL A 158 0.34 22.80 -0.73
CA VAL A 158 -0.04 21.73 0.19
C VAL A 158 0.86 20.53 -0.03
N ASP A 159 1.54 20.10 1.03
CA ASP A 159 2.32 18.86 1.01
C ASP A 159 1.39 17.64 1.02
N VAL A 160 1.00 17.17 -0.16
CA VAL A 160 0.15 15.98 -0.30
C VAL A 160 0.87 14.76 0.26
N ASN A 161 0.21 14.08 1.21
CA ASN A 161 0.75 12.88 1.87
C ASN A 161 2.09 13.08 2.58
N ASN A 162 2.40 14.30 2.99
CA ASN A 162 3.58 14.56 3.81
C ASN A 162 3.38 13.96 5.21
N LYS A 163 4.26 13.03 5.56
CA LYS A 163 4.28 12.38 6.88
C LYS A 163 4.91 13.24 7.98
N THR A 164 4.89 14.55 7.82
CA THR A 164 5.47 15.47 8.81
C THR A 164 4.66 15.47 10.10
N ILE A 165 5.29 15.07 11.18
CA ILE A 165 4.67 15.09 12.50
C ILE A 165 4.78 16.49 13.06
N ARG A 166 3.65 17.10 13.40
CA ARG A 166 3.61 18.42 14.06
C ARG A 166 3.05 18.26 15.48
N PRO A 167 3.57 19.02 16.47
CA PRO A 167 4.72 19.92 16.40
C PRO A 167 6.06 19.17 16.21
N TYR A 168 7.01 19.84 15.58
CA TYR A 168 8.31 19.22 15.20
C TYR A 168 9.07 18.60 16.38
N GLY A 169 8.89 19.10 17.59
CA GLY A 169 9.48 18.51 18.80
C GLY A 169 9.06 17.05 19.03
N LEU A 170 7.83 16.67 18.68
CA LEU A 170 7.34 15.30 18.79
C LEU A 170 8.05 14.36 17.81
N TYR A 171 8.56 14.87 16.70
CA TYR A 171 9.35 14.08 15.76
C TYR A 171 10.63 13.53 16.42
N VAL A 172 11.35 14.39 17.14
CA VAL A 172 12.58 14.00 17.85
C VAL A 172 12.27 12.98 18.96
N VAL A 173 11.25 13.23 19.78
CA VAL A 173 10.80 12.30 20.80
C VAL A 173 10.44 10.94 20.20
N ARG A 174 9.71 10.93 19.09
CA ARG A 174 9.35 9.70 18.39
C ARG A 174 10.56 8.96 17.83
N ILE A 175 11.58 9.65 17.33
CA ILE A 175 12.83 9.01 16.87
C ILE A 175 13.53 8.35 18.05
N ILE A 176 13.69 9.07 19.17
CA ILE A 176 14.35 8.55 20.38
C ILE A 176 13.62 7.29 20.87
N LEU A 177 12.30 7.36 20.99
CA LEU A 177 11.49 6.21 21.39
C LEU A 177 11.64 5.03 20.42
N LYS A 178 11.71 5.29 19.11
CA LYS A 178 11.97 4.24 18.12
C LYS A 178 13.32 3.57 18.28
N ILE A 179 14.35 4.35 18.56
CA ILE A 179 15.70 3.81 18.79
C ILE A 179 15.71 2.96 20.06
N LEU A 180 15.09 3.44 21.14
CA LEU A 180 15.03 2.73 22.42
C LEU A 180 14.21 1.43 22.33
N ALA A 181 13.15 1.40 21.52
CA ALA A 181 12.30 0.22 21.37
C ALA A 181 12.78 -0.74 20.26
N ALA A 182 13.73 -0.35 19.43
CA ALA A 182 14.24 -1.18 18.34
C ALA A 182 14.69 -2.58 18.79
N PRO A 183 15.37 -2.76 19.95
CA PRO A 183 15.75 -4.07 20.44
C PRO A 183 14.59 -5.00 20.81
N PHE A 184 13.42 -4.43 21.11
CA PHE A 184 12.24 -5.17 21.55
C PHE A 184 11.29 -5.57 20.42
N GLY A 185 11.63 -5.22 19.17
CA GLY A 185 10.85 -5.55 18.00
C GLY A 185 9.70 -4.59 17.69
N ARG A 186 9.09 -4.76 16.50
CA ARG A 186 8.04 -3.85 16.00
C ARG A 186 6.71 -3.95 16.75
N SER A 187 6.45 -5.05 17.46
CA SER A 187 5.20 -5.28 18.19
C SER A 187 4.94 -4.29 19.33
N ILE A 188 5.96 -3.57 19.78
CA ILE A 188 5.83 -2.56 20.86
C ILE A 188 5.35 -1.20 20.31
N TRP A 189 5.27 -1.02 18.98
CA TRP A 189 4.92 0.25 18.34
C TRP A 189 3.45 0.41 18.00
N HIS A 190 2.67 -0.59 18.25
CA HIS A 190 1.22 -0.64 18.05
C HIS A 190 0.52 -0.85 19.40
#